data_4b3d29ae3aa385889340ec232ed62bd0
#
_entry.id   4b3d29ae3aa385889340ec232ed62bd0
#
_cell.length_a   1.000
_cell.length_b   1.000
_cell.length_c   1.000
_cell.angle_alpha   90.00
_cell.angle_beta   90.00
_cell.angle_gamma   90.00
#
_symmetry.space_group_name_H-M   'P 1'
#
loop_
_entity.id
_entity.type
_entity.pdbx_description
1 polymer ?
#
loop_
_entity_poly.entity_id
_entity_poly.type
_entity_poly.pdbx_seq_one_letter_code
_entity_poly.pdbx_strand_id
1 'polypeptide(L)'
;MLKFLRTTLIAVLAIACLWLPMDGAIALGGTQPTLDQPAPEFTLLGNAGDGEIQEFSLADYRGQWVVLYFYPQDFTPGCTLEARRFQQDLPQYLDRNVQILGVSVDDVDSHEAFCDAEGLKFPLLADSTGDVSKQYGSYLTGYSLRHTYLIDPDGVLRKIYLGVNPAIHSQEVLSDLDSLIAAA
;
A
#
# COMPACT_ATOMS: atom_id res chain seq x y z
N MET A 1 36.06 -30.37 -69.57
CA MET A 1 35.09 -30.91 -68.63
C MET A 1 35.12 -30.09 -67.36
N LEU A 2 34.19 -29.13 -67.19
CA LEU A 2 34.16 -28.14 -66.10
C LEU A 2 33.15 -28.63 -65.03
N LYS A 3 33.66 -28.90 -63.85
CA LYS A 3 32.80 -29.26 -62.69
C LYS A 3 32.40 -28.00 -61.97
N PHE A 4 31.09 -27.68 -61.96
CA PHE A 4 30.49 -26.61 -61.22
C PHE A 4 30.41 -27.01 -59.73
N LEU A 5 31.08 -26.25 -58.88
CA LEU A 5 30.95 -26.34 -57.41
C LEU A 5 29.80 -25.40 -57.02
N ARG A 6 28.68 -25.98 -56.57
CA ARG A 6 27.57 -25.23 -56.00
C ARG A 6 27.86 -25.03 -54.50
N THR A 7 28.21 -23.82 -54.13
CA THR A 7 28.29 -23.37 -52.72
C THR A 7 26.89 -23.00 -52.25
N THR A 8 26.30 -23.80 -51.37
CA THR A 8 25.06 -23.50 -50.66
C THR A 8 25.37 -22.60 -49.48
N LEU A 9 24.91 -21.35 -49.56
CA LEU A 9 25.00 -20.37 -48.48
C LEU A 9 23.84 -20.65 -47.50
N ILE A 10 24.16 -21.19 -46.32
CA ILE A 10 23.17 -21.34 -45.24
C ILE A 10 23.11 -20.01 -44.46
N ALA A 11 22.04 -19.26 -44.67
CA ALA A 11 21.76 -18.09 -43.87
C ALA A 11 21.23 -18.52 -42.52
N VAL A 12 22.04 -18.36 -41.47
CA VAL A 12 21.60 -18.52 -40.09
C VAL A 12 20.87 -17.25 -39.68
N LEU A 13 19.53 -17.30 -39.62
CA LEU A 13 18.71 -16.25 -39.01
C LEU A 13 18.90 -16.36 -37.51
N ALA A 14 19.69 -15.48 -36.90
CA ALA A 14 19.72 -15.28 -35.49
C ALA A 14 18.44 -14.54 -35.05
N ILE A 15 17.48 -15.27 -34.52
CA ILE A 15 16.31 -14.69 -33.84
C ILE A 15 16.82 -14.11 -32.52
N ALA A 16 17.12 -12.82 -32.51
CA ALA A 16 17.30 -12.08 -31.26
C ALA A 16 15.95 -12.01 -30.58
N CYS A 17 15.68 -12.91 -29.62
CA CYS A 17 14.61 -12.72 -28.67
C CYS A 17 14.91 -11.44 -27.88
N LEU A 18 14.30 -10.33 -28.26
CA LEU A 18 14.20 -9.16 -27.42
C LEU A 18 13.43 -9.57 -26.17
N TRP A 19 14.16 -9.80 -25.10
CA TRP A 19 13.61 -9.81 -23.75
C TRP A 19 13.18 -8.36 -23.45
N LEU A 20 11.94 -8.05 -23.77
CA LEU A 20 11.29 -6.88 -23.16
C LEU A 20 11.05 -7.26 -21.71
N PRO A 21 11.49 -6.46 -20.72
CA PRO A 21 11.05 -6.63 -19.36
C PRO A 21 9.52 -6.53 -19.39
N MET A 22 8.83 -7.58 -19.00
CA MET A 22 7.40 -7.51 -18.70
C MET A 22 7.27 -6.72 -17.38
N ASP A 23 7.30 -5.41 -17.50
CA ASP A 23 7.00 -4.53 -16.38
C ASP A 23 5.54 -4.73 -15.98
N GLY A 24 5.39 -5.25 -14.77
CA GLY A 24 4.23 -5.12 -13.92
C GLY A 24 2.91 -5.65 -14.49
N ALA A 25 2.43 -6.76 -13.98
CA ALA A 25 1.01 -7.04 -14.03
C ALA A 25 0.27 -5.79 -13.52
N ILE A 26 -0.52 -5.14 -14.38
CA ILE A 26 -1.41 -4.04 -13.95
C ILE A 26 -2.41 -4.67 -13.00
N ALA A 27 -2.16 -4.53 -11.70
CA ALA A 27 -3.11 -4.92 -10.69
C ALA A 27 -4.35 -4.01 -10.79
N LEU A 28 -5.50 -4.52 -10.39
CA LEU A 28 -6.68 -3.69 -10.22
C LEU A 28 -6.31 -2.54 -9.28
N GLY A 29 -6.49 -1.28 -9.71
CA GLY A 29 -6.14 -0.09 -8.93
C GLY A 29 -4.93 0.70 -9.45
N GLY A 30 -4.22 0.21 -10.46
CA GLY A 30 -3.07 0.88 -11.08
C GLY A 30 -1.73 0.19 -10.80
N THR A 31 -0.64 0.91 -11.06
CA THR A 31 0.73 0.40 -10.83
C THR A 31 1.08 0.45 -9.35
N GLN A 32 1.47 -0.70 -8.79
CA GLN A 32 1.92 -0.79 -7.40
C GLN A 32 3.33 -0.21 -7.25
N PRO A 33 3.66 0.42 -6.10
CA PRO A 33 5.04 0.73 -5.76
C PRO A 33 5.89 -0.54 -5.70
N THR A 34 7.18 -0.39 -5.94
CA THR A 34 8.11 -1.52 -5.98
C THR A 34 8.59 -1.88 -4.57
N LEU A 35 8.60 -3.17 -4.22
CA LEU A 35 9.18 -3.66 -2.97
C LEU A 35 10.67 -3.32 -2.87
N ASP A 36 11.14 -3.12 -1.65
CA ASP A 36 12.52 -2.77 -1.31
C ASP A 36 13.01 -1.45 -1.94
N GLN A 37 12.06 -0.58 -2.33
CA GLN A 37 12.33 0.79 -2.75
C GLN A 37 11.68 1.78 -1.78
N PRO A 38 12.10 3.05 -1.75
CA PRO A 38 11.42 4.09 -0.99
C PRO A 38 9.93 4.12 -1.31
N ALA A 39 9.09 4.13 -0.28
CA ALA A 39 7.66 4.29 -0.43
C ALA A 39 7.35 5.68 -1.02
N PRO A 40 6.33 5.82 -1.88
CA PRO A 40 5.91 7.12 -2.39
C PRO A 40 5.54 8.09 -1.27
N GLU A 41 6.15 9.28 -1.29
CA GLU A 41 5.87 10.32 -0.29
C GLU A 41 4.49 10.97 -0.53
N PHE A 42 3.84 11.34 0.56
CA PHE A 42 2.58 12.08 0.53
C PHE A 42 2.48 13.02 1.73
N THR A 43 1.59 14.02 1.62
CA THR A 43 1.08 14.81 2.73
C THR A 43 -0.43 14.94 2.55
N LEU A 44 -1.20 14.56 3.56
CA LEU A 44 -2.66 14.60 3.57
C LEU A 44 -3.17 15.24 4.86
N LEU A 45 -4.32 15.91 4.78
CA LEU A 45 -5.08 16.26 5.97
C LEU A 45 -5.73 15.02 6.57
N GLY A 46 -5.86 14.97 7.88
CA GLY A 46 -6.50 13.86 8.55
C GLY A 46 -6.93 14.19 9.98
N ASN A 47 -7.71 13.30 10.56
CA ASN A 47 -8.06 13.30 11.98
C ASN A 47 -7.05 12.45 12.75
N ALA A 48 -6.46 12.99 13.81
CA ALA A 48 -5.43 12.31 14.60
C ALA A 48 -5.97 11.17 15.51
N GLY A 49 -7.27 10.92 15.50
CA GLY A 49 -7.91 9.96 16.40
C GLY A 49 -8.22 10.53 17.80
N ASP A 50 -7.99 11.82 17.99
CA ASP A 50 -8.31 12.61 19.20
C ASP A 50 -9.24 13.80 18.92
N GLY A 51 -9.71 13.94 17.68
CA GLY A 51 -10.55 15.03 17.20
C GLY A 51 -9.78 16.20 16.61
N GLU A 52 -8.43 16.18 16.60
CA GLU A 52 -7.65 17.22 15.95
C GLU A 52 -7.43 16.93 14.47
N ILE A 53 -7.70 17.94 13.63
CA ILE A 53 -7.42 17.88 12.19
C ILE A 53 -6.06 18.54 11.94
N GLN A 54 -5.16 17.81 11.33
CA GLN A 54 -3.81 18.29 10.98
C GLN A 54 -3.28 17.65 9.70
N GLU A 55 -2.14 18.16 9.23
CA GLU A 55 -1.41 17.53 8.13
C GLU A 55 -0.56 16.36 8.64
N PHE A 56 -0.56 15.26 7.86
CA PHE A 56 0.23 14.07 8.09
C PHE A 56 1.11 13.82 6.86
N SER A 57 2.41 13.83 7.06
CA SER A 57 3.38 13.49 6.02
C SER A 57 4.02 12.14 6.32
N LEU A 58 4.20 11.28 5.32
CA LEU A 58 4.89 10.00 5.50
C LEU A 58 6.31 10.21 6.06
N ALA A 59 6.96 11.33 5.71
CA ALA A 59 8.29 11.67 6.19
C ALA A 59 8.36 11.87 7.72
N ASP A 60 7.25 12.23 8.37
CA ASP A 60 7.20 12.47 9.83
C ASP A 60 7.35 11.18 10.64
N TYR A 61 7.18 10.03 10.00
CA TYR A 61 7.25 8.70 10.63
C TYR A 61 8.58 7.99 10.44
N ARG A 62 9.64 8.70 10.01
CA ARG A 62 10.98 8.11 9.97
C ARG A 62 11.42 7.66 11.37
N GLY A 63 11.99 6.47 11.45
CA GLY A 63 12.33 5.82 12.72
C GLY A 63 11.22 4.94 13.30
N GLN A 64 10.06 4.87 12.65
CA GLN A 64 8.94 4.00 13.02
C GLN A 64 8.55 3.11 11.83
N TRP A 65 7.99 1.95 12.11
CA TRP A 65 7.24 1.21 11.11
C TRP A 65 5.90 1.90 10.83
N VAL A 66 5.45 1.86 9.57
CA VAL A 66 4.14 2.38 9.18
C VAL A 66 3.31 1.29 8.54
N VAL A 67 2.09 1.10 9.04
CA VAL A 67 1.02 0.35 8.39
C VAL A 67 0.11 1.36 7.69
N LEU A 68 0.31 1.53 6.39
CA LEU A 68 -0.50 2.40 5.55
C LEU A 68 -1.59 1.55 4.88
N TYR A 69 -2.82 1.60 5.39
CA TYR A 69 -3.92 0.84 4.81
C TYR A 69 -4.91 1.74 4.09
N PHE A 70 -5.24 1.38 2.87
CA PHE A 70 -6.27 2.00 2.06
C PHE A 70 -7.58 1.23 2.21
N TYR A 71 -8.71 1.95 2.27
CA TYR A 71 -10.02 1.34 2.38
C TYR A 71 -11.07 2.12 1.56
N PRO A 72 -12.14 1.46 1.09
CA PRO A 72 -13.09 2.08 0.17
C PRO A 72 -13.84 3.28 0.70
N GLN A 73 -14.42 3.21 1.91
CA GLN A 73 -15.30 4.26 2.41
C GLN A 73 -15.63 4.08 3.89
N ASP A 74 -15.73 5.21 4.62
CA ASP A 74 -16.21 5.27 5.99
C ASP A 74 -17.61 4.65 6.15
N PHE A 75 -17.92 4.20 7.35
CA PHE A 75 -19.22 3.64 7.76
C PHE A 75 -19.69 2.41 6.95
N THR A 76 -18.91 1.88 6.01
CA THR A 76 -19.27 0.62 5.36
C THR A 76 -18.94 -0.57 6.26
N PRO A 77 -19.73 -1.67 6.21
CA PRO A 77 -19.54 -2.78 7.15
C PRO A 77 -18.14 -3.39 7.15
N GLY A 78 -17.52 -3.53 5.97
CA GLY A 78 -16.17 -4.08 5.83
C GLY A 78 -15.09 -3.15 6.36
N CYS A 79 -15.21 -1.84 6.10
CA CYS A 79 -14.23 -0.85 6.58
C CYS A 79 -14.34 -0.65 8.09
N THR A 80 -15.56 -0.61 8.62
CA THR A 80 -15.80 -0.57 10.06
C THR A 80 -15.20 -1.79 10.76
N LEU A 81 -15.39 -2.99 10.20
CA LEU A 81 -14.78 -4.20 10.77
C LEU A 81 -13.25 -4.12 10.77
N GLU A 82 -12.64 -3.66 9.68
CA GLU A 82 -11.19 -3.52 9.56
C GLU A 82 -10.63 -2.50 10.56
N ALA A 83 -11.23 -1.30 10.61
CA ALA A 83 -10.85 -0.25 11.55
C ALA A 83 -10.94 -0.71 13.01
N ARG A 84 -12.03 -1.41 13.38
CA ARG A 84 -12.20 -2.00 14.72
C ARG A 84 -11.15 -3.06 15.03
N ARG A 85 -10.73 -3.86 14.04
CA ARG A 85 -9.66 -4.85 14.23
C ARG A 85 -8.30 -4.19 14.46
N PHE A 86 -7.96 -3.18 13.67
CA PHE A 86 -6.77 -2.37 13.94
C PHE A 86 -6.84 -1.66 15.30
N GLN A 87 -7.99 -1.11 15.68
CA GLN A 87 -8.17 -0.47 16.98
C GLN A 87 -8.03 -1.47 18.14
N GLN A 88 -8.59 -2.66 18.01
CA GLN A 88 -8.46 -3.73 19.03
C GLN A 88 -7.00 -4.13 19.25
N ASP A 89 -6.23 -4.19 18.16
CA ASP A 89 -4.84 -4.63 18.17
C ASP A 89 -3.84 -3.46 18.33
N LEU A 90 -4.32 -2.21 18.38
CA LEU A 90 -3.49 -1.00 18.44
C LEU A 90 -2.38 -1.05 19.52
N PRO A 91 -2.65 -1.53 20.77
CA PRO A 91 -1.57 -1.64 21.76
C PRO A 91 -0.41 -2.50 21.29
N GLN A 92 -0.67 -3.59 20.54
CA GLN A 92 0.38 -4.46 20.01
C GLN A 92 1.22 -3.79 18.93
N TYR A 93 0.62 -2.90 18.13
CA TYR A 93 1.33 -2.07 17.16
C TYR A 93 2.22 -1.02 17.85
N LEU A 94 1.68 -0.32 18.84
CA LEU A 94 2.41 0.68 19.61
C LEU A 94 3.62 0.09 20.34
N ASP A 95 3.49 -1.10 20.93
CA ASP A 95 4.56 -1.83 21.60
C ASP A 95 5.73 -2.18 20.64
N ARG A 96 5.47 -2.23 19.33
CA ARG A 96 6.45 -2.47 18.27
C ARG A 96 6.97 -1.21 17.59
N ASN A 97 6.62 -0.03 18.10
CA ASN A 97 6.90 1.26 17.47
C ASN A 97 6.34 1.36 16.04
N VAL A 98 5.08 0.98 15.88
CA VAL A 98 4.38 0.97 14.58
C VAL A 98 3.25 1.99 14.61
N GLN A 99 3.22 2.88 13.60
CA GLN A 99 2.12 3.79 13.34
C GLN A 99 1.14 3.18 12.33
N ILE A 100 -0.15 3.22 12.65
CA ILE A 100 -1.23 2.88 11.71
C ILE A 100 -1.74 4.17 11.08
N LEU A 101 -1.88 4.20 9.76
CA LEU A 101 -2.47 5.28 8.98
C LEU A 101 -3.53 4.69 8.06
N GLY A 102 -4.78 5.10 8.22
CA GLY A 102 -5.87 4.73 7.30
C GLY A 102 -6.05 5.82 6.25
N VAL A 103 -6.30 5.44 5.00
CA VAL A 103 -6.49 6.37 3.88
C VAL A 103 -7.74 5.98 3.09
N SER A 104 -8.62 6.94 2.86
CA SER A 104 -9.72 6.80 1.91
C SER A 104 -9.94 8.11 1.14
N VAL A 105 -10.87 8.08 0.18
CA VAL A 105 -11.27 9.29 -0.57
C VAL A 105 -12.32 10.13 0.15
N ASP A 106 -12.78 9.69 1.31
CA ASP A 106 -13.67 10.48 2.16
C ASP A 106 -12.98 11.77 2.63
N ASP A 107 -13.76 12.77 3.03
CA ASP A 107 -13.25 14.04 3.54
C ASP A 107 -12.93 13.95 5.05
N VAL A 108 -12.27 14.99 5.57
CA VAL A 108 -11.86 15.02 6.99
C VAL A 108 -13.04 15.02 7.95
N ASP A 109 -14.17 15.61 7.58
CA ASP A 109 -15.37 15.67 8.41
C ASP A 109 -16.00 14.28 8.57
N SER A 110 -15.98 13.49 7.48
CA SER A 110 -16.39 12.08 7.50
C SER A 110 -15.46 11.25 8.40
N HIS A 111 -14.16 11.45 8.26
CA HIS A 111 -13.17 10.75 9.11
C HIS A 111 -13.31 11.11 10.59
N GLU A 112 -13.56 12.37 10.93
CA GLU A 112 -13.83 12.79 12.30
C GLU A 112 -15.05 12.05 12.87
N ALA A 113 -16.17 12.10 12.14
CA ALA A 113 -17.39 11.40 12.55
C ALA A 113 -17.19 9.89 12.66
N PHE A 114 -16.39 9.28 11.78
CA PHE A 114 -16.10 7.84 11.81
C PHE A 114 -15.18 7.47 12.98
N CYS A 115 -14.12 8.26 13.24
CA CYS A 115 -13.25 8.08 14.41
C CYS A 115 -14.05 8.15 15.70
N ASP A 116 -14.91 9.13 15.84
CA ASP A 116 -15.76 9.32 17.05
C ASP A 116 -16.74 8.16 17.24
N ALA A 117 -17.42 7.76 16.17
CA ALA A 117 -18.42 6.68 16.23
C ALA A 117 -17.79 5.33 16.60
N GLU A 118 -16.56 5.06 16.13
CA GLU A 118 -15.86 3.79 16.30
C GLU A 118 -14.81 3.82 17.42
N GLY A 119 -14.56 4.98 18.01
CA GLY A 119 -13.56 5.18 19.07
C GLY A 119 -12.13 4.91 18.61
N LEU A 120 -11.82 5.23 17.33
CA LEU A 120 -10.50 5.02 16.75
C LEU A 120 -9.48 5.99 17.36
N LYS A 121 -8.27 5.48 17.64
CA LYS A 121 -7.16 6.22 18.25
C LYS A 121 -5.90 6.21 17.38
N PHE A 122 -6.08 6.08 16.08
CA PHE A 122 -5.05 6.20 15.06
C PHE A 122 -5.57 7.09 13.92
N PRO A 123 -4.69 7.76 13.16
CA PRO A 123 -5.08 8.72 12.13
C PRO A 123 -5.83 8.09 10.95
N LEU A 124 -6.88 8.82 10.50
CA LEU A 124 -7.52 8.62 9.20
C LEU A 124 -7.24 9.84 8.31
N LEU A 125 -6.76 9.61 7.09
CA LEU A 125 -6.23 10.61 6.17
C LEU A 125 -7.13 10.74 4.94
N ALA A 126 -7.50 11.98 4.61
CA ALA A 126 -8.43 12.32 3.53
C ALA A 126 -7.69 12.49 2.20
N ASP A 127 -7.73 11.48 1.34
CA ASP A 127 -7.26 11.54 -0.04
C ASP A 127 -8.42 11.87 -1.00
N SER A 128 -9.12 12.99 -0.78
CA SER A 128 -10.37 13.33 -1.49
C SER A 128 -10.21 13.46 -3.01
N THR A 129 -9.00 13.64 -3.53
CA THR A 129 -8.69 13.62 -4.98
C THR A 129 -8.34 12.22 -5.50
N GLY A 130 -8.06 11.29 -4.60
CA GLY A 130 -7.60 9.95 -4.92
C GLY A 130 -6.16 9.90 -5.47
N ASP A 131 -5.37 10.97 -5.31
CA ASP A 131 -4.05 11.04 -5.93
C ASP A 131 -3.04 10.15 -5.22
N VAL A 132 -3.07 10.09 -3.90
CA VAL A 132 -2.24 9.17 -3.11
C VAL A 132 -2.65 7.72 -3.36
N SER A 133 -3.96 7.44 -3.39
CA SER A 133 -4.47 6.11 -3.74
C SER A 133 -4.03 5.66 -5.14
N LYS A 134 -4.00 6.57 -6.13
CA LYS A 134 -3.47 6.29 -7.48
C LYS A 134 -1.97 6.02 -7.45
N GLN A 135 -1.21 6.83 -6.69
CA GLN A 135 0.24 6.69 -6.54
C GLN A 135 0.64 5.34 -5.93
N TYR A 136 -0.19 4.81 -5.04
CA TYR A 136 -0.01 3.49 -4.44
C TYR A 136 -0.68 2.35 -5.23
N GLY A 137 -1.29 2.63 -6.39
CA GLY A 137 -2.02 1.62 -7.17
C GLY A 137 -3.22 1.06 -6.43
N SER A 138 -3.82 1.86 -5.56
CA SER A 138 -4.97 1.50 -4.71
C SER A 138 -6.24 2.28 -5.06
N TYR A 139 -6.40 2.75 -6.32
CA TYR A 139 -7.54 3.56 -6.71
C TYR A 139 -8.37 2.90 -7.81
N LEU A 140 -9.68 2.89 -7.64
CA LEU A 140 -10.63 2.41 -8.66
C LEU A 140 -11.92 3.23 -8.63
N THR A 141 -12.18 3.97 -9.72
CA THR A 141 -13.47 4.63 -9.97
C THR A 141 -14.06 5.43 -8.78
N GLY A 142 -13.22 6.26 -8.14
CA GLY A 142 -13.67 7.14 -7.04
C GLY A 142 -13.58 6.54 -5.64
N TYR A 143 -12.98 5.35 -5.49
CA TYR A 143 -12.76 4.70 -4.20
C TYR A 143 -11.34 4.19 -4.07
N SER A 144 -10.81 4.15 -2.85
CA SER A 144 -9.61 3.40 -2.58
C SER A 144 -9.92 1.89 -2.53
N LEU A 145 -8.99 1.08 -3.02
CA LEU A 145 -9.06 -0.37 -2.86
C LEU A 145 -8.56 -0.77 -1.47
N ARG A 146 -8.93 -1.94 -1.01
CA ARG A 146 -8.50 -2.49 0.28
C ARG A 146 -7.11 -3.10 0.15
N HIS A 147 -6.11 -2.23 0.09
CA HIS A 147 -4.69 -2.57 0.01
C HIS A 147 -3.95 -2.03 1.23
N THR A 148 -2.90 -2.73 1.67
CA THR A 148 -2.06 -2.27 2.77
C THR A 148 -0.59 -2.37 2.41
N TYR A 149 0.17 -1.39 2.87
CA TYR A 149 1.60 -1.23 2.63
C TYR A 149 2.33 -1.16 3.96
N LEU A 150 3.32 -2.02 4.13
CA LEU A 150 4.16 -2.04 5.31
C LEU A 150 5.49 -1.37 4.99
N ILE A 151 5.77 -0.27 5.67
CA ILE A 151 6.91 0.61 5.41
C ILE A 151 7.82 0.57 6.64
N ASP A 152 9.11 0.38 6.43
CA ASP A 152 10.08 0.30 7.51
C ASP A 152 10.51 1.68 8.04
N PRO A 153 11.30 1.73 9.14
CA PRO A 153 11.79 2.99 9.73
C PRO A 153 12.61 3.89 8.79
N ASP A 154 13.22 3.32 7.75
CA ASP A 154 13.96 4.07 6.73
C ASP A 154 13.04 4.59 5.61
N GLY A 155 11.74 4.26 5.67
CA GLY A 155 10.74 4.62 4.67
C GLY A 155 10.75 3.74 3.44
N VAL A 156 11.30 2.54 3.55
CA VAL A 156 11.35 1.56 2.46
C VAL A 156 10.16 0.62 2.55
N LEU A 157 9.52 0.37 1.41
CA LEU A 157 8.36 -0.52 1.31
C LEU A 157 8.80 -1.98 1.43
N ARG A 158 8.34 -2.68 2.48
CA ARG A 158 8.74 -4.05 2.77
C ARG A 158 7.69 -5.11 2.45
N LYS A 159 6.41 -4.74 2.45
CA LYS A 159 5.34 -5.68 2.10
C LYS A 159 4.12 -4.96 1.51
N ILE A 160 3.44 -5.64 0.60
CA ILE A 160 2.20 -5.19 -0.04
C ILE A 160 1.15 -6.28 0.16
N TYR A 161 -0.03 -5.88 0.59
CA TYR A 161 -1.21 -6.74 0.71
C TYR A 161 -2.30 -6.20 -0.21
N LEU A 162 -2.81 -7.04 -1.09
CA LEU A 162 -3.83 -6.65 -2.07
C LEU A 162 -5.16 -7.34 -1.77
N GLY A 163 -6.25 -6.55 -1.71
CA GLY A 163 -7.59 -7.08 -1.55
C GLY A 163 -7.79 -7.86 -0.24
N VAL A 164 -7.34 -7.30 0.88
CA VAL A 164 -7.28 -7.97 2.18
C VAL A 164 -8.65 -8.32 2.76
N ASN A 165 -8.69 -9.34 3.64
CA ASN A 165 -9.87 -9.71 4.40
C ASN A 165 -9.95 -8.90 5.71
N PRO A 166 -10.94 -7.99 5.88
CA PRO A 166 -11.06 -7.13 7.05
C PRO A 166 -11.08 -7.85 8.40
N ALA A 167 -11.54 -9.11 8.43
CA ALA A 167 -11.74 -9.84 9.68
C ALA A 167 -10.43 -10.31 10.33
N ILE A 168 -9.38 -10.54 9.55
CA ILE A 168 -8.12 -11.15 10.00
C ILE A 168 -6.89 -10.30 9.68
N HIS A 169 -7.04 -9.26 8.86
CA HIS A 169 -5.91 -8.54 8.28
C HIS A 169 -4.96 -7.92 9.32
N SER A 170 -5.49 -7.33 10.38
CA SER A 170 -4.65 -6.76 11.46
C SER A 170 -3.69 -7.81 12.06
N GLN A 171 -4.16 -9.04 12.28
CA GLN A 171 -3.32 -10.12 12.80
C GLN A 171 -2.31 -10.66 11.76
N GLU A 172 -2.66 -10.67 10.48
CA GLU A 172 -1.73 -11.00 9.38
C GLU A 172 -0.56 -10.01 9.36
N VAL A 173 -0.87 -8.71 9.45
CA VAL A 173 0.15 -7.65 9.48
C VAL A 173 1.05 -7.76 10.70
N LEU A 174 0.51 -8.02 11.90
CA LEU A 174 1.31 -8.22 13.12
C LEU A 174 2.27 -9.39 12.99
N SER A 175 1.82 -10.52 12.46
CA SER A 175 2.66 -11.70 12.25
C SER A 175 3.82 -11.45 11.28
N ASP A 176 3.56 -10.69 10.22
CA ASP A 176 4.58 -10.31 9.25
C ASP A 176 5.58 -9.28 9.81
N LEU A 177 5.09 -8.31 10.59
CA LEU A 177 5.92 -7.34 11.31
C LEU A 177 6.92 -8.04 12.23
N ASP A 178 6.47 -9.00 13.04
CA ASP A 178 7.35 -9.76 13.92
C ASP A 178 8.47 -10.47 13.14
N SER A 179 8.15 -10.99 11.96
CA SER A 179 9.12 -11.65 11.08
C SER A 179 10.13 -10.66 10.48
N LEU A 180 9.67 -9.48 10.06
CA LEU A 180 10.50 -8.44 9.44
C LEU A 180 11.40 -7.77 10.47
N ILE A 181 10.88 -7.46 11.67
CA ILE A 181 11.66 -6.86 12.77
C ILE A 181 12.75 -7.83 13.23
N ALA A 182 12.46 -9.14 13.28
CA ALA A 182 13.46 -10.14 13.67
C ALA A 182 14.57 -10.35 12.62
N ALA A 183 14.33 -9.96 11.36
CA ALA A 183 15.26 -10.10 10.25
C ALA A 183 16.14 -8.84 10.01
N ALA A 184 15.82 -7.71 10.65
CA ALA A 184 16.51 -6.42 10.51
C ALA A 184 17.69 -6.29 11.47
#